data_d8338b18865302263c8b35aaf664b20e
#
_entry.id   d8338b18865302263c8b35aaf664b20e
#
_cell.length_a   1.000
_cell.length_b   1.000
_cell.length_c   1.000
_cell.angle_alpha   90.00
_cell.angle_beta   90.00
_cell.angle_gamma   90.00
#
_symmetry.space_group_name_H-M   'P 1'
#
loop_
_entity.id
_entity.type
_entity.pdbx_description
1 polymer ?
#
loop_
_entity_poly.entity_id
_entity_poly.type
_entity_poly.pdbx_seq_one_letter_code
_entity_poly.pdbx_strand_id
1 'polypeptide(L)'
;MTGTKFHANLIIAARLALVVVLAVTSLTARAADSALSQLDQQCLACHSAKGLEMKLANGDKLSLQVDGAAFAKSVHSKIGCAVCHASTSFENHPPIKAKIAGSRAYSIERTKVCDTCHAAISKLYEGSIHASLLRDGNTWAPVCTDCHSPHAVMAKAAYETSTGAPCSKCHAPIFNAYAGSVHGKAALGCSNCHRAHEVSAATKGDQLKHACLECHQDALAAHQTWLPNAAQHFETVSCPACHAPAAKRKVDLRLYDSVTKQRVAEKAGVPQFENRASAADVKGTGLDAMALRSLLRGFNREGIDNETALRGRLEVSTGVEAHQLMDKSQAIRDCAKCHQQGADPFQSVTVSIVGPDGRPVRYGAKPEVLHSMISVDSVGGFYAIGGTRIKLLDWLLALALLGGVGVPLGHLTVNWLVRRYAKKIGGDEDS
;
A
#
# COMPACT_ATOMS: atom_id res chain seq x y z
N MET A 1 84.41 14.90 -0.26
CA MET A 1 83.33 13.91 0.09
C MET A 1 82.51 14.37 1.31
N THR A 2 82.06 15.63 1.40
CA THR A 2 81.34 16.17 2.58
C THR A 2 79.96 16.77 2.27
N GLY A 3 79.59 16.88 0.99
CA GLY A 3 78.30 17.52 0.62
C GLY A 3 77.08 16.58 0.62
N THR A 4 77.24 15.29 0.40
CA THR A 4 76.14 14.31 0.24
C THR A 4 75.47 13.88 1.56
N LYS A 5 76.20 13.92 2.66
CA LYS A 5 75.63 13.59 4.00
C LYS A 5 74.77 14.69 4.59
N PHE A 6 74.99 15.95 4.24
CA PHE A 6 74.22 17.09 4.75
C PHE A 6 72.82 17.15 4.12
N HIS A 7 72.70 16.88 2.84
CA HIS A 7 71.40 16.80 2.17
C HIS A 7 70.53 15.61 2.61
N ALA A 8 71.16 14.46 2.88
CA ALA A 8 70.42 13.28 3.36
C ALA A 8 69.81 13.52 4.74
N ASN A 9 70.55 14.15 5.64
CA ASN A 9 70.04 14.44 7.01
C ASN A 9 68.93 15.53 7.00
N LEU A 10 68.98 16.49 6.10
CA LEU A 10 67.97 17.53 5.95
C LEU A 10 66.63 16.95 5.44
N ILE A 11 66.71 16.00 4.49
CA ILE A 11 65.52 15.29 3.94
C ILE A 11 64.88 14.38 4.99
N ILE A 12 65.70 13.71 5.82
CA ILE A 12 65.19 12.86 6.92
C ILE A 12 64.51 13.73 7.98
N ALA A 13 65.11 14.87 8.37
CA ALA A 13 64.53 15.78 9.34
C ALA A 13 63.21 16.39 8.84
N ALA A 14 63.10 16.76 7.57
CA ALA A 14 61.91 17.30 6.94
C ALA A 14 60.77 16.23 6.86
N ARG A 15 61.14 14.98 6.57
CA ARG A 15 60.18 13.85 6.57
C ARG A 15 59.66 13.51 7.99
N LEU A 16 60.51 13.55 8.98
CA LEU A 16 60.12 13.36 10.38
C LEU A 16 59.23 14.50 10.89
N ALA A 17 59.56 15.74 10.55
CA ALA A 17 58.71 16.90 10.87
C ALA A 17 57.29 16.80 10.22
N LEU A 18 57.22 16.37 8.95
CA LEU A 18 55.99 16.19 8.21
C LEU A 18 55.12 15.05 8.83
N VAL A 19 55.74 13.96 9.25
CA VAL A 19 55.04 12.85 9.92
C VAL A 19 54.49 13.27 11.29
N VAL A 20 55.25 14.07 12.04
CA VAL A 20 54.82 14.59 13.33
C VAL A 20 53.66 15.59 13.16
N VAL A 21 53.70 16.45 12.17
CA VAL A 21 52.61 17.40 11.85
C VAL A 21 51.36 16.64 11.39
N LEU A 22 51.49 15.62 10.56
CA LEU A 22 50.36 14.76 10.14
C LEU A 22 49.81 13.95 11.29
N ALA A 23 50.64 13.46 12.22
CA ALA A 23 50.20 12.75 13.42
C ALA A 23 49.47 13.67 14.41
N VAL A 24 49.93 14.92 14.59
CA VAL A 24 49.26 15.89 15.46
C VAL A 24 47.95 16.40 14.86
N THR A 25 47.87 16.59 13.54
CA THR A 25 46.62 16.95 12.86
C THR A 25 45.60 15.82 12.86
N SER A 26 46.04 14.55 12.79
CA SER A 26 45.12 13.40 12.92
C SER A 26 44.63 13.17 14.34
N LEU A 27 45.36 13.59 15.37
CA LEU A 27 44.87 13.54 16.76
C LEU A 27 43.82 14.65 17.06
N THR A 28 43.93 15.82 16.42
CA THR A 28 42.96 16.92 16.63
C THR A 28 41.66 16.72 15.85
N ALA A 29 41.66 15.91 14.79
CA ALA A 29 40.45 15.57 14.04
C ALA A 29 39.54 14.54 14.73
N ARG A 30 39.96 13.98 15.85
CA ARG A 30 39.23 12.92 16.57
C ARG A 30 38.40 13.40 17.77
N ALA A 31 38.34 14.70 18.03
CA ALA A 31 37.66 15.27 19.20
C ALA A 31 36.47 16.15 18.83
N ALA A 32 35.60 15.67 17.94
CA ALA A 32 34.26 16.24 17.78
C ALA A 32 33.21 15.15 18.08
N ASP A 33 33.44 14.33 19.12
CA ASP A 33 32.37 13.70 19.85
C ASP A 33 31.64 14.85 20.56
N SER A 34 30.41 15.13 20.13
CA SER A 34 29.59 16.20 20.70
C SER A 34 29.32 15.86 22.17
N ALA A 35 30.16 16.39 23.05
CA ALA A 35 29.91 16.27 24.47
C ALA A 35 28.53 16.89 24.75
N LEU A 36 27.63 16.12 25.39
CA LEU A 36 26.33 16.59 25.83
C LEU A 36 26.49 17.88 26.66
N SER A 37 25.53 18.77 26.61
CA SER A 37 25.55 20.00 27.40
C SER A 37 25.65 19.68 28.90
N GLN A 38 26.14 20.63 29.67
CA GLN A 38 26.21 20.45 31.12
C GLN A 38 24.83 20.19 31.75
N LEU A 39 23.79 20.84 31.23
CA LEU A 39 22.40 20.62 31.65
C LEU A 39 21.94 19.19 31.34
N ASP A 40 22.23 18.68 30.16
CA ASP A 40 21.86 17.30 29.76
C ASP A 40 22.58 16.28 30.63
N GLN A 41 23.85 16.52 30.97
CA GLN A 41 24.61 15.66 31.90
C GLN A 41 23.98 15.64 33.30
N GLN A 42 23.52 16.78 33.81
CA GLN A 42 22.80 16.87 35.08
C GLN A 42 21.49 16.09 35.06
N CYS A 43 20.69 16.17 33.97
CA CYS A 43 19.49 15.36 33.83
C CYS A 43 19.83 13.86 33.83
N LEU A 44 20.82 13.47 33.05
CA LEU A 44 21.25 12.07 32.90
C LEU A 44 21.87 11.50 34.17
N ALA A 45 22.38 12.32 35.10
CA ALA A 45 22.91 11.84 36.38
C ALA A 45 21.89 11.00 37.17
N CYS A 46 20.59 11.34 37.04
CA CYS A 46 19.50 10.56 37.61
C CYS A 46 18.82 9.68 36.56
N HIS A 47 18.53 10.22 35.35
CA HIS A 47 17.75 9.51 34.33
C HIS A 47 18.51 8.38 33.63
N SER A 48 19.83 8.22 33.83
CA SER A 48 20.55 7.02 33.37
C SER A 48 20.44 5.83 34.32
N ALA A 49 19.85 6.01 35.51
CA ALA A 49 19.71 4.95 36.49
C ALA A 49 18.81 3.82 35.97
N LYS A 50 19.32 2.58 36.01
CA LYS A 50 18.57 1.41 35.53
C LYS A 50 17.33 1.19 36.41
N GLY A 51 16.19 0.94 35.74
CA GLY A 51 14.94 0.66 36.43
C GLY A 51 14.27 1.90 37.03
N LEU A 52 14.73 3.10 36.73
CA LEU A 52 14.03 4.32 37.11
C LEU A 52 12.66 4.38 36.44
N GLU A 53 11.61 4.27 37.24
CA GLU A 53 10.23 4.24 36.79
C GLU A 53 9.29 5.03 37.70
N MET A 54 8.17 5.49 37.15
CA MET A 54 7.09 6.10 37.90
C MET A 54 5.83 5.27 37.75
N LYS A 55 5.15 4.96 38.86
CA LYS A 55 3.84 4.31 38.82
C LYS A 55 2.75 5.38 38.62
N LEU A 56 1.93 5.18 37.58
CA LEU A 56 0.84 6.07 37.20
C LEU A 56 -0.46 5.74 37.94
N ALA A 57 -1.43 6.66 37.93
CA ALA A 57 -2.69 6.49 38.64
C ALA A 57 -3.52 5.29 38.16
N ASN A 58 -3.40 4.91 36.90
CA ASN A 58 -4.05 3.74 36.30
C ASN A 58 -3.30 2.41 36.54
N GLY A 59 -2.20 2.45 37.28
CA GLY A 59 -1.35 1.28 37.58
C GLY A 59 -0.23 1.03 36.57
N ASP A 60 -0.19 1.74 35.44
CA ASP A 60 0.91 1.64 34.49
C ASP A 60 2.24 2.05 35.10
N LYS A 61 3.32 1.53 34.54
CA LYS A 61 4.67 1.97 34.83
C LYS A 61 5.19 2.80 33.65
N LEU A 62 5.61 4.02 33.95
CA LEU A 62 6.29 4.89 33.00
C LEU A 62 7.79 4.82 33.24
N SER A 63 8.55 4.30 32.28
CA SER A 63 10.01 4.34 32.35
C SER A 63 10.50 5.78 32.27
N LEU A 64 11.32 6.16 33.22
CA LEU A 64 12.00 7.45 33.23
C LEU A 64 13.49 7.30 32.88
N GLN A 65 13.92 6.07 32.62
CA GLN A 65 15.29 5.77 32.23
C GLN A 65 15.58 6.21 30.80
N VAL A 66 16.67 6.93 30.63
CA VAL A 66 17.23 7.34 29.34
C VAL A 66 18.62 6.72 29.16
N ASP A 67 18.85 6.04 28.03
CA ASP A 67 20.19 5.62 27.63
C ASP A 67 20.98 6.84 27.16
N GLY A 68 21.87 7.36 28.04
CA GLY A 68 22.68 8.54 27.75
C GLY A 68 23.63 8.35 26.57
N ALA A 69 24.14 7.12 26.34
CA ALA A 69 25.02 6.83 25.22
C ALA A 69 24.25 6.82 23.89
N ALA A 70 23.02 6.29 23.90
CA ALA A 70 22.13 6.33 22.73
C ALA A 70 21.67 7.77 22.45
N PHE A 71 21.35 8.56 23.52
CA PHE A 71 21.00 9.97 23.35
C PHE A 71 22.15 10.79 22.77
N ALA A 72 23.38 10.60 23.22
CA ALA A 72 24.56 11.31 22.71
C ALA A 72 24.78 11.06 21.19
N LYS A 73 24.35 9.91 20.68
CA LYS A 73 24.39 9.55 19.24
C LYS A 73 23.15 9.99 18.46
N SER A 74 22.09 10.43 19.14
CA SER A 74 20.87 10.92 18.53
C SER A 74 21.11 12.23 17.76
N VAL A 75 20.39 12.41 16.66
CA VAL A 75 20.39 13.70 15.92
C VAL A 75 19.86 14.85 16.79
N HIS A 76 19.13 14.56 17.87
CA HIS A 76 18.58 15.51 18.81
C HIS A 76 19.52 15.82 20.00
N SER A 77 20.66 15.15 20.12
CA SER A 77 21.61 15.40 21.20
C SER A 77 22.09 16.86 21.26
N LYS A 78 22.15 17.54 20.10
CA LYS A 78 22.59 18.96 20.00
C LYS A 78 21.54 19.97 20.46
N ILE A 79 20.25 19.60 20.47
CA ILE A 79 19.17 20.49 20.93
C ILE A 79 18.89 20.32 22.43
N GLY A 80 19.31 19.22 23.01
CA GLY A 80 19.24 18.95 24.45
C GLY A 80 17.88 18.58 24.98
N CYS A 81 17.84 18.18 26.27
CA CYS A 81 16.64 17.69 26.94
C CYS A 81 15.58 18.78 27.13
N ALA A 82 15.99 20.00 27.46
CA ALA A 82 15.11 21.11 27.84
C ALA A 82 14.19 21.56 26.68
N VAL A 83 14.58 21.40 25.44
CA VAL A 83 13.75 21.81 24.29
C VAL A 83 12.47 20.98 24.21
N CYS A 84 12.57 19.68 24.45
CA CYS A 84 11.41 18.78 24.46
C CYS A 84 10.69 18.71 25.81
N HIS A 85 11.40 19.02 26.90
CA HIS A 85 10.91 19.02 28.28
C HIS A 85 10.87 20.44 28.89
N ALA A 86 10.41 21.41 28.08
CA ALA A 86 10.44 22.84 28.43
C ALA A 86 9.70 23.20 29.73
N SER A 87 8.73 22.40 30.17
CA SER A 87 8.00 22.61 31.43
C SER A 87 8.71 22.06 32.66
N THR A 88 9.88 21.43 32.46
CA THR A 88 10.64 20.77 33.53
C THR A 88 11.87 21.57 33.86
N SER A 89 12.01 22.00 35.15
CA SER A 89 13.21 22.63 35.72
C SER A 89 13.61 21.91 36.97
N PHE A 90 14.85 22.12 37.46
CA PHE A 90 15.30 21.52 38.72
C PHE A 90 14.51 22.01 39.92
N GLU A 91 13.90 23.20 39.84
CA GLU A 91 13.08 23.78 40.91
C GLU A 91 11.71 23.12 41.03
N ASN A 92 11.14 22.66 39.92
CA ASN A 92 9.80 22.05 39.88
C ASN A 92 9.84 20.55 39.52
N HIS A 93 11.00 19.91 39.63
CA HIS A 93 11.21 18.52 39.34
C HIS A 93 11.26 17.66 40.62
N PRO A 94 10.58 16.49 40.66
CA PRO A 94 9.64 15.96 39.67
C PRO A 94 8.33 16.76 39.67
N PRO A 95 7.65 16.88 38.52
CA PRO A 95 6.36 17.55 38.43
C PRO A 95 5.28 16.72 39.14
N ILE A 96 5.13 16.93 40.44
CA ILE A 96 4.24 16.13 41.32
C ILE A 96 2.76 16.32 40.97
N LYS A 97 2.42 17.35 40.17
CA LYS A 97 1.01 17.73 39.86
C LYS A 97 0.46 17.27 38.51
N ALA A 98 1.26 16.74 37.62
CA ALA A 98 0.77 16.27 36.34
C ALA A 98 0.04 14.93 36.52
N LYS A 99 -1.29 14.93 36.43
CA LYS A 99 -2.09 13.71 36.39
C LYS A 99 -1.90 13.06 35.03
N ILE A 100 -0.94 12.15 34.93
CA ILE A 100 -0.75 11.31 33.72
C ILE A 100 -1.77 10.18 33.79
N ALA A 101 -2.71 10.16 32.87
CA ALA A 101 -3.81 9.19 32.85
C ALA A 101 -3.31 7.75 32.60
N GLY A 102 -2.24 7.59 31.82
CA GLY A 102 -1.60 6.32 31.50
C GLY A 102 -0.40 6.52 30.60
N SER A 103 0.45 5.52 30.50
CA SER A 103 1.70 5.57 29.70
C SER A 103 1.40 5.84 28.22
N ARG A 104 0.35 5.22 27.69
CA ARG A 104 -0.06 5.41 26.29
C ARG A 104 -0.62 6.82 26.05
N ALA A 105 -1.50 7.30 26.91
CA ALA A 105 -2.04 8.65 26.83
C ALA A 105 -0.91 9.70 26.88
N TYR A 106 0.08 9.50 27.76
CA TYR A 106 1.27 10.34 27.83
C TYR A 106 2.06 10.33 26.51
N SER A 107 2.32 9.17 25.94
CA SER A 107 3.03 9.07 24.65
C SER A 107 2.31 9.82 23.54
N ILE A 108 0.99 9.68 23.44
CA ILE A 108 0.17 10.38 22.45
C ILE A 108 0.25 11.91 22.64
N GLU A 109 0.13 12.37 23.87
CA GLU A 109 0.21 13.80 24.20
C GLU A 109 1.59 14.39 23.88
N ARG A 110 2.65 13.65 24.24
CA ARG A 110 4.04 14.12 24.06
C ARG A 110 4.45 14.24 22.59
N THR A 111 3.79 13.55 21.67
CA THR A 111 4.11 13.69 20.23
C THR A 111 3.85 15.09 19.70
N LYS A 112 2.97 15.88 20.32
CA LYS A 112 2.71 17.28 19.95
C LYS A 112 3.96 18.16 20.02
N VAL A 113 4.95 17.79 20.84
CA VAL A 113 6.23 18.49 20.91
C VAL A 113 7.00 18.39 19.60
N CYS A 114 6.85 17.28 18.89
CA CYS A 114 7.51 17.07 17.58
C CYS A 114 7.03 18.08 16.53
N ASP A 115 5.74 18.47 16.59
CA ASP A 115 5.08 19.33 15.61
C ASP A 115 5.70 20.73 15.54
N THR A 116 6.28 21.21 16.64
CA THR A 116 6.91 22.54 16.72
C THR A 116 8.06 22.71 15.73
N CYS A 117 8.78 21.62 15.42
CA CYS A 117 9.90 21.63 14.48
C CYS A 117 9.61 20.81 13.21
N HIS A 118 8.75 19.80 13.30
CA HIS A 118 8.45 18.86 12.22
C HIS A 118 7.01 19.01 11.67
N ALA A 119 6.49 20.25 11.59
CA ALA A 119 5.12 20.55 11.17
C ALA A 119 4.75 19.96 9.79
N ALA A 120 5.67 19.98 8.83
CA ALA A 120 5.42 19.38 7.51
C ALA A 120 5.25 17.84 7.57
N ILE A 121 6.03 17.17 8.39
CA ILE A 121 5.94 15.71 8.60
C ILE A 121 4.68 15.36 9.38
N SER A 122 4.33 16.14 10.39
CA SER A 122 3.08 15.98 11.14
C SER A 122 1.87 16.08 10.23
N LYS A 123 1.86 17.04 9.30
CA LYS A 123 0.78 17.17 8.30
C LYS A 123 0.66 15.95 7.39
N LEU A 124 1.79 15.33 6.97
CA LEU A 124 1.76 14.07 6.21
C LEU A 124 1.19 12.93 7.06
N TYR A 125 1.63 12.84 8.33
CA TYR A 125 1.14 11.83 9.27
C TYR A 125 -0.37 11.97 9.52
N GLU A 126 -0.89 13.18 9.67
CA GLU A 126 -2.33 13.45 9.84
C GLU A 126 -3.20 12.88 8.70
N GLY A 127 -2.66 12.82 7.48
CA GLY A 127 -3.28 12.19 6.31
C GLY A 127 -3.16 10.68 6.25
N SER A 128 -2.40 10.05 7.17
CA SER A 128 -2.14 8.62 7.17
C SER A 128 -3.28 7.79 7.76
N ILE A 129 -3.29 6.50 7.43
CA ILE A 129 -4.21 5.53 8.06
C ILE A 129 -3.96 5.41 9.58
N HIS A 130 -2.72 5.56 10.03
CA HIS A 130 -2.39 5.48 11.45
C HIS A 130 -3.03 6.62 12.24
N ALA A 131 -2.94 7.85 11.73
CA ALA A 131 -3.59 9.00 12.35
C ALA A 131 -5.12 8.90 12.28
N SER A 132 -5.68 8.36 11.19
CA SER A 132 -7.11 8.11 11.10
C SER A 132 -7.59 7.15 12.18
N LEU A 133 -6.91 6.03 12.34
CA LEU A 133 -7.21 5.05 13.40
C LEU A 133 -7.15 5.67 14.81
N LEU A 134 -6.15 6.53 15.05
CA LEU A 134 -6.01 7.22 16.32
C LEU A 134 -7.18 8.16 16.59
N ARG A 135 -7.61 8.94 15.57
CA ARG A 135 -8.81 9.82 15.66
C ARG A 135 -10.09 9.04 15.92
N ASP A 136 -10.18 7.82 15.38
CA ASP A 136 -11.31 6.90 15.58
C ASP A 136 -11.27 6.21 16.97
N GLY A 137 -10.35 6.61 17.85
CA GLY A 137 -10.24 6.10 19.22
C GLY A 137 -9.38 4.85 19.38
N ASN A 138 -8.73 4.37 18.32
CA ASN A 138 -7.80 3.25 18.43
C ASN A 138 -6.45 3.74 19.00
N THR A 139 -6.33 3.67 20.30
CA THR A 139 -5.12 4.10 21.02
C THR A 139 -3.87 3.24 20.74
N TRP A 140 -4.00 2.09 20.09
CA TRP A 140 -2.88 1.27 19.62
C TRP A 140 -2.28 1.73 18.31
N ALA A 141 -2.97 2.63 17.58
CA ALA A 141 -2.44 3.20 16.35
C ALA A 141 -1.12 3.94 16.64
N PRO A 142 -0.03 3.69 15.88
CA PRO A 142 1.29 4.22 16.20
C PRO A 142 1.34 5.73 16.08
N VAL A 143 2.07 6.36 16.99
CA VAL A 143 2.43 7.77 16.95
C VAL A 143 3.93 7.93 16.69
N CYS A 144 4.44 9.15 16.61
CA CYS A 144 5.84 9.42 16.26
C CYS A 144 6.82 8.60 17.09
N THR A 145 6.59 8.50 18.42
CA THR A 145 7.48 7.84 19.37
C THR A 145 7.47 6.31 19.30
N ASP A 146 6.50 5.70 18.63
CA ASP A 146 6.46 4.24 18.43
C ASP A 146 7.42 3.80 17.33
N CYS A 147 7.65 4.69 16.34
CA CYS A 147 8.59 4.46 15.25
C CYS A 147 9.96 5.08 15.54
N HIS A 148 9.98 6.26 16.12
CA HIS A 148 11.18 7.01 16.47
C HIS A 148 11.37 7.00 17.98
N SER A 149 12.42 6.33 18.47
CA SER A 149 12.76 6.44 19.90
C SER A 149 13.12 7.89 20.22
N PRO A 150 12.37 8.58 21.11
CA PRO A 150 12.53 10.03 21.30
C PRO A 150 13.92 10.41 21.82
N HIS A 151 14.58 9.51 22.57
CA HIS A 151 15.92 9.74 23.11
C HIS A 151 17.03 9.09 22.27
N ALA A 152 16.71 8.43 21.14
CA ALA A 152 17.67 7.77 20.26
C ALA A 152 17.27 7.92 18.78
N VAL A 153 16.84 9.12 18.39
CA VAL A 153 16.42 9.38 17.00
C VAL A 153 17.63 9.30 16.09
N MET A 154 17.57 8.41 15.11
CA MET A 154 18.63 8.22 14.13
C MET A 154 18.51 9.21 12.97
N ALA A 155 19.61 9.40 12.25
CA ALA A 155 19.59 10.17 11.00
C ALA A 155 18.72 9.46 9.93
N LYS A 156 18.17 10.24 8.98
CA LYS A 156 17.32 9.75 7.90
C LYS A 156 17.94 8.56 7.17
N ALA A 157 19.22 8.62 6.82
CA ALA A 157 19.92 7.55 6.12
C ALA A 157 19.90 6.20 6.84
N ALA A 158 19.87 6.19 8.17
CA ALA A 158 19.77 4.95 8.93
C ALA A 158 18.40 4.26 8.81
N TYR A 159 17.34 5.03 8.59
CA TYR A 159 16.00 4.48 8.32
C TYR A 159 15.84 4.00 6.88
N GLU A 160 16.55 4.59 5.93
CA GLU A 160 16.53 4.18 4.52
C GLU A 160 17.17 2.80 4.30
N THR A 161 18.16 2.47 5.12
CA THR A 161 18.84 1.15 5.06
C THR A 161 18.22 0.10 5.99
N SER A 162 17.23 0.48 6.80
CA SER A 162 16.63 -0.40 7.80
C SER A 162 15.48 -1.21 7.18
N THR A 163 15.74 -2.48 6.89
CA THR A 163 14.72 -3.39 6.38
C THR A 163 13.73 -3.75 7.49
N GLY A 164 12.49 -3.26 7.36
CA GLY A 164 11.36 -3.66 8.19
C GLY A 164 11.24 -3.03 9.59
N ALA A 165 12.30 -2.45 10.16
CA ALA A 165 12.19 -1.73 11.43
C ALA A 165 11.79 -0.26 11.16
N PRO A 166 10.85 0.31 11.91
CA PRO A 166 10.14 -0.21 13.08
C PRO A 166 8.82 -0.94 12.77
N CYS A 167 8.44 -1.06 11.50
CA CYS A 167 7.13 -1.58 11.04
C CYS A 167 6.85 -2.99 11.56
N SER A 168 7.88 -3.84 11.62
CA SER A 168 7.79 -5.25 12.06
C SER A 168 7.30 -5.41 13.50
N LYS A 169 7.40 -4.37 14.35
CA LYS A 169 6.90 -4.42 15.73
C LYS A 169 5.39 -4.70 15.79
N CYS A 170 4.63 -4.16 14.84
CA CYS A 170 3.18 -4.35 14.76
C CYS A 170 2.76 -5.19 13.56
N HIS A 171 3.52 -5.17 12.47
CA HIS A 171 3.23 -5.86 11.22
C HIS A 171 4.11 -7.10 11.01
N ALA A 172 4.39 -7.86 12.08
CA ALA A 172 5.26 -9.04 12.01
C ALA A 172 4.84 -10.10 10.95
N PRO A 173 3.57 -10.45 10.76
CA PRO A 173 3.17 -11.41 9.73
C PRO A 173 3.49 -10.91 8.31
N ILE A 174 3.29 -9.61 8.06
CA ILE A 174 3.62 -8.97 6.78
C ILE A 174 5.13 -8.94 6.58
N PHE A 175 5.89 -8.57 7.62
CA PHE A 175 7.34 -8.55 7.56
C PHE A 175 7.93 -9.93 7.26
N ASN A 176 7.43 -10.98 7.90
CA ASN A 176 7.88 -12.36 7.66
C ASN A 176 7.61 -12.82 6.22
N ALA A 177 6.44 -12.49 5.67
CA ALA A 177 6.10 -12.77 4.28
C ALA A 177 7.01 -11.98 3.31
N TYR A 178 7.23 -10.71 3.62
CA TYR A 178 8.10 -9.82 2.84
C TYR A 178 9.55 -10.26 2.84
N ALA A 179 10.10 -10.68 3.99
CA ALA A 179 11.49 -11.13 4.11
C ALA A 179 11.81 -12.31 3.18
N GLY A 180 10.83 -13.17 2.89
CA GLY A 180 10.93 -14.26 1.92
C GLY A 180 10.82 -13.83 0.45
N SER A 181 10.36 -12.62 0.17
CA SER A 181 10.15 -12.10 -1.17
C SER A 181 11.44 -11.70 -1.88
N VAL A 182 11.37 -11.49 -3.20
CA VAL A 182 12.52 -10.97 -3.98
C VAL A 182 12.97 -9.58 -3.49
N HIS A 183 12.02 -8.73 -3.10
CA HIS A 183 12.32 -7.38 -2.60
C HIS A 183 12.93 -7.42 -1.20
N GLY A 184 12.47 -8.31 -0.33
CA GLY A 184 13.06 -8.53 0.99
C GLY A 184 14.48 -9.07 0.91
N LYS A 185 14.74 -10.01 0.00
CA LYS A 185 16.08 -10.54 -0.30
C LYS A 185 17.02 -9.49 -0.89
N ALA A 186 16.48 -8.52 -1.63
CA ALA A 186 17.22 -7.37 -2.14
C ALA A 186 17.41 -6.26 -1.08
N ALA A 187 16.99 -6.51 0.17
CA ALA A 187 17.10 -5.59 1.30
C ALA A 187 16.42 -4.21 1.09
N LEU A 188 15.35 -4.14 0.27
CA LEU A 188 14.57 -2.93 0.15
C LEU A 188 13.81 -2.66 1.45
N GLY A 189 13.76 -1.40 1.89
CA GLY A 189 12.99 -0.99 3.07
C GLY A 189 11.50 -0.91 2.77
N CYS A 190 10.65 -1.05 3.80
CA CYS A 190 9.20 -0.87 3.67
C CYS A 190 8.83 0.50 3.10
N SER A 191 9.61 1.54 3.47
CA SER A 191 9.44 2.92 3.03
C SER A 191 9.70 3.15 1.54
N ASN A 192 10.37 2.23 0.85
CA ASN A 192 10.57 2.33 -0.60
C ASN A 192 9.26 2.19 -1.39
N CYS A 193 8.27 1.47 -0.82
CA CYS A 193 6.95 1.29 -1.43
C CYS A 193 5.84 2.02 -0.65
N HIS A 194 5.99 2.10 0.67
CA HIS A 194 5.04 2.76 1.56
C HIS A 194 5.65 4.03 2.12
N ARG A 195 5.13 5.19 1.78
CA ARG A 195 5.60 6.47 2.32
C ARG A 195 5.38 6.50 3.83
N ALA A 196 6.45 6.41 4.62
CA ALA A 196 6.39 6.13 6.06
C ALA A 196 5.46 7.06 6.86
N HIS A 197 5.43 8.36 6.53
CA HIS A 197 4.57 9.34 7.21
C HIS A 197 3.20 9.52 6.55
N GLU A 198 2.99 8.94 5.37
CA GLU A 198 1.76 9.05 4.56
C GLU A 198 1.18 7.68 4.24
N VAL A 199 1.42 6.69 5.10
CA VAL A 199 0.93 5.33 4.85
C VAL A 199 -0.58 5.37 4.64
N SER A 200 -1.01 4.98 3.45
CA SER A 200 -2.42 4.97 3.09
C SER A 200 -3.03 3.58 3.19
N ALA A 201 -4.35 3.57 3.39
CA ALA A 201 -5.10 2.33 3.38
C ALA A 201 -5.01 1.63 2.01
N ALA A 202 -5.08 0.30 2.01
CA ALA A 202 -5.03 -0.52 0.79
C ALA A 202 -6.13 -0.20 -0.24
N THR A 203 -7.15 0.57 0.13
CA THR A 203 -8.18 1.07 -0.79
C THR A 203 -7.66 2.05 -1.84
N LYS A 204 -6.58 2.76 -1.54
CA LYS A 204 -5.93 3.64 -2.50
C LYS A 204 -5.05 2.83 -3.47
N GLY A 205 -5.57 1.68 -3.94
CA GLY A 205 -4.84 0.67 -4.70
C GLY A 205 -4.16 1.14 -5.99
N ASP A 206 -4.61 2.25 -6.56
CA ASP A 206 -3.94 2.87 -7.70
C ASP A 206 -2.59 3.47 -7.28
N GLN A 207 -2.46 3.95 -6.05
CA GLN A 207 -1.18 4.43 -5.51
C GLN A 207 -0.15 3.31 -5.39
N LEU A 208 -0.56 2.07 -5.05
CA LEU A 208 0.35 0.92 -5.01
C LEU A 208 0.88 0.54 -6.40
N LYS A 209 0.05 0.68 -7.45
CA LYS A 209 0.53 0.51 -8.84
C LYS A 209 1.62 1.52 -9.15
N HIS A 210 1.43 2.79 -8.78
CA HIS A 210 2.43 3.83 -8.97
C HIS A 210 3.73 3.52 -8.23
N ALA A 211 3.68 3.09 -6.98
CA ALA A 211 4.87 2.70 -6.22
C ALA A 211 5.69 1.58 -6.90
N CYS A 212 5.02 0.62 -7.54
CA CYS A 212 5.73 -0.39 -8.34
C CYS A 212 6.40 0.23 -9.57
N LEU A 213 5.68 1.10 -10.28
CA LEU A 213 6.12 1.68 -11.55
C LEU A 213 7.19 2.78 -11.37
N GLU A 214 7.40 3.32 -10.17
CA GLU A 214 8.52 4.22 -9.87
C GLU A 214 9.88 3.55 -10.16
N CYS A 215 9.98 2.24 -9.90
CA CYS A 215 11.19 1.46 -10.20
C CYS A 215 11.05 0.60 -11.46
N HIS A 216 9.86 0.05 -11.73
CA HIS A 216 9.57 -0.83 -12.87
C HIS A 216 8.93 -0.04 -14.03
N GLN A 217 9.62 0.99 -14.52
CA GLN A 217 9.10 1.92 -15.52
C GLN A 217 8.79 1.26 -16.88
N ASP A 218 9.53 0.24 -17.23
CA ASP A 218 9.38 -0.55 -18.47
C ASP A 218 8.36 -1.69 -18.35
N ALA A 219 7.73 -1.86 -17.18
CA ALA A 219 6.87 -3.02 -16.91
C ALA A 219 5.76 -3.19 -17.96
N LEU A 220 5.08 -2.13 -18.36
CA LEU A 220 4.02 -2.22 -19.35
C LEU A 220 4.57 -2.70 -20.71
N ALA A 221 5.66 -2.12 -21.19
CA ALA A 221 6.29 -2.51 -22.46
C ALA A 221 6.77 -3.98 -22.43
N ALA A 222 7.40 -4.40 -21.33
CA ALA A 222 7.82 -5.77 -21.13
C ALA A 222 6.65 -6.76 -21.11
N HIS A 223 5.49 -6.40 -20.55
CA HIS A 223 4.30 -7.25 -20.54
C HIS A 223 3.61 -7.29 -21.91
N GLN A 224 3.61 -6.20 -22.67
CA GLN A 224 3.04 -6.14 -24.01
C GLN A 224 3.67 -7.16 -24.99
N THR A 225 4.88 -7.62 -24.73
CA THR A 225 5.56 -8.60 -25.59
C THR A 225 4.92 -10.00 -25.54
N TRP A 226 4.15 -10.33 -24.50
CA TRP A 226 3.59 -11.67 -24.31
C TRP A 226 2.16 -11.69 -23.77
N LEU A 227 1.70 -10.61 -23.09
CA LEU A 227 0.39 -10.51 -22.47
C LEU A 227 -0.58 -9.74 -23.38
N PRO A 228 -1.57 -10.38 -23.99
CA PRO A 228 -2.60 -9.69 -24.76
C PRO A 228 -3.35 -8.68 -23.87
N ASN A 229 -3.67 -7.51 -24.44
CA ASN A 229 -4.36 -6.44 -23.71
C ASN A 229 -3.68 -6.06 -22.37
N ALA A 230 -2.35 -6.00 -22.36
CA ALA A 230 -1.56 -5.69 -21.16
C ALA A 230 -2.04 -4.43 -20.44
N ALA A 231 -2.40 -3.36 -21.16
CA ALA A 231 -2.92 -2.13 -20.56
C ALA A 231 -4.18 -2.39 -19.72
N GLN A 232 -5.13 -3.18 -20.23
CA GLN A 232 -6.34 -3.54 -19.51
C GLN A 232 -6.05 -4.41 -18.28
N HIS A 233 -5.11 -5.35 -18.38
CA HIS A 233 -4.67 -6.13 -17.22
C HIS A 233 -4.05 -5.22 -16.15
N PHE A 234 -3.25 -4.23 -16.51
CA PHE A 234 -2.67 -3.27 -15.57
C PHE A 234 -3.72 -2.40 -14.85
N GLU A 235 -4.88 -2.18 -15.46
CA GLU A 235 -6.00 -1.46 -14.83
C GLU A 235 -6.83 -2.36 -13.91
N THR A 236 -7.05 -3.62 -14.31
CA THR A 236 -8.01 -4.50 -13.64
C THR A 236 -7.39 -5.59 -12.76
N VAL A 237 -6.07 -5.81 -12.87
CA VAL A 237 -5.36 -6.85 -12.10
C VAL A 237 -4.22 -6.20 -11.32
N SER A 238 -4.14 -6.49 -10.02
CA SER A 238 -3.03 -6.01 -9.19
C SER A 238 -1.75 -6.79 -9.49
N CYS A 239 -0.59 -6.12 -9.44
CA CYS A 239 0.71 -6.78 -9.70
C CYS A 239 0.93 -8.05 -8.87
N PRO A 240 0.63 -8.07 -7.55
CA PRO A 240 0.75 -9.28 -6.73
C PRO A 240 -0.17 -10.43 -7.18
N ALA A 241 -1.27 -10.15 -7.89
CA ALA A 241 -2.16 -11.22 -8.35
C ALA A 241 -1.46 -12.20 -9.32
N CYS A 242 -0.44 -11.73 -10.03
CA CYS A 242 0.42 -12.59 -10.86
C CYS A 242 1.77 -12.87 -10.20
N HIS A 243 2.37 -11.87 -9.52
CA HIS A 243 3.71 -11.95 -8.96
C HIS A 243 3.79 -12.57 -7.56
N ALA A 244 2.65 -12.92 -6.94
CA ALA A 244 2.57 -13.77 -5.74
C ALA A 244 1.79 -15.04 -6.09
N PRO A 245 2.41 -16.04 -6.76
CA PRO A 245 1.70 -17.17 -7.37
C PRO A 245 0.96 -18.04 -6.34
N ALA A 246 1.44 -18.14 -5.11
CA ALA A 246 0.79 -18.90 -4.03
C ALA A 246 -0.36 -18.17 -3.36
N ALA A 247 -0.54 -16.87 -3.61
CA ALA A 247 -1.57 -16.06 -2.97
C ALA A 247 -2.98 -16.46 -3.42
N LYS A 248 -3.93 -16.42 -2.50
CA LYS A 248 -5.36 -16.49 -2.83
C LYS A 248 -5.80 -15.16 -3.44
N ARG A 249 -6.73 -15.23 -4.37
CA ARG A 249 -7.21 -14.08 -5.13
C ARG A 249 -8.69 -13.86 -4.88
N LYS A 250 -9.11 -12.63 -5.07
CA LYS A 250 -10.53 -12.22 -5.03
C LYS A 250 -10.78 -11.11 -6.05
N VAL A 251 -12.00 -10.99 -6.47
CA VAL A 251 -12.50 -9.83 -7.22
C VAL A 251 -13.09 -8.84 -6.23
N ASP A 252 -12.60 -7.61 -6.25
CA ASP A 252 -13.17 -6.48 -5.52
C ASP A 252 -13.95 -5.59 -6.50
N LEU A 253 -15.27 -5.59 -6.39
CA LEU A 253 -16.17 -4.73 -7.16
C LEU A 253 -16.29 -3.40 -6.42
N ARG A 254 -15.63 -2.39 -6.96
CA ARG A 254 -15.53 -1.06 -6.34
C ARG A 254 -16.59 -0.14 -6.90
N LEU A 255 -17.29 0.57 -6.03
CA LEU A 255 -18.25 1.58 -6.44
C LEU A 255 -17.55 2.88 -6.82
N TYR A 256 -17.93 3.42 -7.97
CA TYR A 256 -17.46 4.70 -8.50
C TYR A 256 -18.65 5.55 -8.91
N ASP A 257 -18.50 6.83 -8.75
CA ASP A 257 -19.36 7.81 -9.41
C ASP A 257 -18.98 7.86 -10.89
N SER A 258 -19.98 7.71 -11.77
CA SER A 258 -19.75 7.63 -13.22
C SER A 258 -19.34 8.98 -13.83
N VAL A 259 -19.66 10.09 -13.20
CA VAL A 259 -19.34 11.45 -13.64
C VAL A 259 -17.97 11.88 -13.15
N THR A 260 -17.79 11.89 -11.84
CA THR A 260 -16.52 12.34 -11.21
C THR A 260 -15.38 11.34 -11.35
N LYS A 261 -15.69 10.08 -11.69
CA LYS A 261 -14.74 8.95 -11.72
C LYS A 261 -14.06 8.68 -10.37
N GLN A 262 -14.59 9.24 -9.29
CA GLN A 262 -14.10 9.02 -7.94
C GLN A 262 -14.76 7.79 -7.32
N ARG A 263 -14.05 7.14 -6.40
CA ARG A 263 -14.64 6.06 -5.61
C ARG A 263 -15.72 6.61 -4.69
N VAL A 264 -16.82 5.90 -4.59
CA VAL A 264 -17.88 6.23 -3.62
C VAL A 264 -17.29 6.06 -2.22
N ALA A 265 -17.48 7.10 -1.40
CA ALA A 265 -17.00 7.13 -0.02
C ALA A 265 -18.18 7.26 0.93
N GLU A 266 -18.08 6.61 2.08
CA GLU A 266 -19.03 6.73 3.16
C GLU A 266 -18.82 8.04 3.93
N LYS A 267 -19.90 8.70 4.30
CA LYS A 267 -19.83 9.91 5.14
C LYS A 267 -19.60 9.51 6.60
N ALA A 268 -18.75 10.27 7.29
CA ALA A 268 -18.47 10.05 8.71
C ALA A 268 -19.76 10.09 9.56
N GLY A 269 -19.90 9.15 10.48
CA GLY A 269 -21.03 9.06 11.40
C GLY A 269 -22.31 8.44 10.83
N VAL A 270 -22.32 8.04 9.55
CA VAL A 270 -23.49 7.41 8.91
C VAL A 270 -23.07 6.16 8.17
N PRO A 271 -22.92 5.00 8.84
CA PRO A 271 -22.53 3.73 8.21
C PRO A 271 -23.68 3.19 7.35
N GLN A 272 -23.78 3.67 6.11
CA GLN A 272 -24.89 3.36 5.23
C GLN A 272 -24.64 2.15 4.34
N PHE A 273 -23.37 1.89 3.97
CA PHE A 273 -23.06 0.84 3.01
C PHE A 273 -23.41 -0.55 3.55
N GLU A 274 -22.94 -0.89 4.75
CA GLU A 274 -23.24 -2.19 5.35
C GLU A 274 -24.73 -2.37 5.60
N ASN A 275 -25.42 -1.34 6.09
CA ASN A 275 -26.86 -1.39 6.31
C ASN A 275 -27.63 -1.61 5.01
N ARG A 276 -27.26 -0.94 3.94
CA ARG A 276 -27.87 -1.11 2.62
C ARG A 276 -27.56 -2.45 2.00
N ALA A 277 -26.31 -2.91 2.13
CA ALA A 277 -25.90 -4.21 1.61
C ALA A 277 -26.64 -5.34 2.36
N SER A 278 -26.72 -5.25 3.69
CA SER A 278 -27.47 -6.20 4.51
C SER A 278 -28.98 -6.18 4.22
N ALA A 279 -29.56 -5.01 4.00
CA ALA A 279 -30.96 -4.88 3.60
C ALA A 279 -31.23 -5.48 2.21
N ALA A 280 -30.26 -5.43 1.30
CA ALA A 280 -30.37 -6.05 -0.01
C ALA A 280 -30.12 -7.57 0.03
N ASP A 281 -29.28 -8.04 0.94
CA ASP A 281 -28.96 -9.46 1.17
C ASP A 281 -29.76 -10.03 2.35
N VAL A 282 -31.05 -10.13 2.19
CA VAL A 282 -31.99 -10.60 3.25
C VAL A 282 -31.59 -11.96 3.82
N LYS A 283 -30.91 -12.81 3.05
CA LYS A 283 -30.53 -14.16 3.47
C LYS A 283 -29.14 -14.21 4.14
N GLY A 284 -28.37 -13.13 4.09
CA GLY A 284 -27.00 -13.09 4.62
C GLY A 284 -26.02 -14.04 3.92
N THR A 285 -26.29 -14.39 2.67
CA THR A 285 -25.48 -15.37 1.90
C THR A 285 -24.55 -14.72 0.88
N GLY A 286 -24.46 -13.41 0.90
CA GLY A 286 -23.75 -12.58 -0.08
C GLY A 286 -24.68 -12.04 -1.16
N LEU A 287 -24.35 -10.85 -1.64
CA LEU A 287 -25.11 -10.17 -2.68
C LEU A 287 -25.16 -10.99 -3.97
N ASP A 288 -26.34 -11.39 -4.38
CA ASP A 288 -26.58 -11.88 -5.73
C ASP A 288 -26.81 -10.72 -6.70
N ALA A 289 -27.05 -11.01 -7.98
CA ALA A 289 -27.20 -9.99 -9.02
C ALA A 289 -28.40 -9.04 -8.78
N MET A 290 -29.49 -9.56 -8.21
CA MET A 290 -30.68 -8.74 -7.89
C MET A 290 -30.44 -7.85 -6.67
N ALA A 291 -29.82 -8.41 -5.63
CA ALA A 291 -29.41 -7.67 -4.43
C ALA A 291 -28.40 -6.57 -4.78
N LEU A 292 -27.40 -6.88 -5.61
CA LEU A 292 -26.43 -5.91 -6.10
C LEU A 292 -27.09 -4.76 -6.87
N ARG A 293 -28.03 -5.07 -7.78
CA ARG A 293 -28.79 -4.06 -8.49
C ARG A 293 -29.63 -3.20 -7.55
N SER A 294 -30.23 -3.80 -6.51
CA SER A 294 -31.00 -3.08 -5.50
C SER A 294 -30.11 -2.11 -4.71
N LEU A 295 -28.92 -2.57 -4.32
CA LEU A 295 -27.92 -1.75 -3.66
C LEU A 295 -27.51 -0.54 -4.50
N LEU A 296 -27.18 -0.73 -5.79
CA LEU A 296 -26.81 0.35 -6.72
C LEU A 296 -27.94 1.36 -6.90
N ARG A 297 -29.19 0.91 -7.02
CA ARG A 297 -30.35 1.81 -7.08
C ARG A 297 -30.50 2.66 -5.83
N GLY A 298 -30.13 2.12 -4.66
CA GLY A 298 -30.12 2.88 -3.42
C GLY A 298 -29.15 4.06 -3.46
N PHE A 299 -27.96 3.85 -4.02
CA PHE A 299 -26.97 4.92 -4.21
C PHE A 299 -27.39 5.93 -5.27
N ASN A 300 -27.98 5.49 -6.39
CA ASN A 300 -28.38 6.36 -7.50
C ASN A 300 -29.57 7.30 -7.13
N ARG A 301 -30.44 6.89 -6.18
CA ARG A 301 -31.57 7.74 -5.74
C ARG A 301 -31.17 8.95 -4.93
N GLU A 302 -29.97 8.96 -4.36
CA GLU A 302 -29.47 10.05 -3.52
C GLU A 302 -28.63 11.08 -4.29
N GLY A 303 -28.19 10.75 -5.49
CA GLY A 303 -27.47 11.63 -6.39
C GLY A 303 -28.38 12.11 -7.52
N ILE A 304 -28.67 13.40 -7.58
CA ILE A 304 -29.58 13.95 -8.57
C ILE A 304 -29.07 13.77 -10.01
N ASP A 305 -27.75 13.64 -10.21
CA ASP A 305 -27.12 13.58 -11.54
C ASP A 305 -26.01 12.50 -11.68
N ASN A 306 -25.76 11.70 -10.65
CA ASN A 306 -24.63 10.79 -10.64
C ASN A 306 -25.08 9.31 -10.66
N GLU A 307 -24.67 8.58 -11.67
CA GLU A 307 -24.88 7.15 -11.74
C GLU A 307 -23.71 6.41 -11.10
N THR A 308 -24.01 5.52 -10.16
CA THR A 308 -22.98 4.67 -9.53
C THR A 308 -22.64 3.49 -10.43
N ALA A 309 -21.37 3.37 -10.79
CA ALA A 309 -20.84 2.28 -11.58
C ALA A 309 -19.94 1.36 -10.74
N LEU A 310 -19.87 0.10 -11.11
CA LEU A 310 -18.93 -0.87 -10.54
C LEU A 310 -17.71 -1.02 -11.45
N ARG A 311 -16.52 -1.07 -10.83
CA ARG A 311 -15.29 -1.48 -11.50
C ARG A 311 -14.68 -2.66 -10.77
N GLY A 312 -14.54 -3.77 -11.47
CA GLY A 312 -13.90 -4.96 -10.94
C GLY A 312 -12.39 -4.82 -10.92
N ARG A 313 -11.77 -5.31 -9.86
CA ARG A 313 -10.32 -5.47 -9.77
C ARG A 313 -9.98 -6.82 -9.17
N LEU A 314 -9.08 -7.55 -9.82
CA LEU A 314 -8.53 -8.79 -9.29
C LEU A 314 -7.37 -8.45 -8.35
N GLU A 315 -7.49 -8.87 -7.11
CA GLU A 315 -6.52 -8.60 -6.05
C GLU A 315 -6.14 -9.89 -5.32
N VAL A 316 -5.05 -9.84 -4.57
CA VAL A 316 -4.77 -10.88 -3.57
C VAL A 316 -5.65 -10.68 -2.34
N SER A 317 -5.97 -11.77 -1.66
CA SER A 317 -6.98 -11.75 -0.60
C SER A 317 -6.54 -11.00 0.64
N THR A 318 -5.25 -11.05 0.98
CA THR A 318 -4.71 -10.44 2.21
C THR A 318 -3.45 -9.61 1.95
N GLY A 319 -3.17 -8.67 2.87
CA GLY A 319 -1.93 -7.89 2.83
C GLY A 319 -0.68 -8.75 3.00
N VAL A 320 -0.75 -9.84 3.78
CA VAL A 320 0.37 -10.79 3.95
C VAL A 320 0.73 -11.41 2.60
N GLU A 321 -0.27 -11.91 1.87
CA GLU A 321 -0.09 -12.52 0.55
C GLU A 321 0.43 -11.52 -0.48
N ALA A 322 0.03 -10.24 -0.37
CA ALA A 322 0.51 -9.17 -1.27
C ALA A 322 2.02 -8.93 -1.18
N HIS A 323 2.65 -9.33 -0.07
CA HIS A 323 4.08 -9.18 0.15
C HIS A 323 4.91 -10.42 -0.19
N GLN A 324 4.27 -11.52 -0.64
CA GLN A 324 4.94 -12.74 -1.09
C GLN A 324 5.39 -12.66 -2.55
N LEU A 325 5.97 -11.53 -2.94
CA LEU A 325 6.39 -11.29 -4.32
C LEU A 325 7.56 -12.20 -4.70
N MET A 326 7.41 -12.90 -5.81
CA MET A 326 8.38 -13.84 -6.34
C MET A 326 9.06 -13.29 -7.59
N ASP A 327 10.16 -13.93 -7.99
CA ASP A 327 10.87 -13.62 -9.23
C ASP A 327 9.94 -13.73 -10.45
N LYS A 328 10.22 -12.94 -11.48
CA LYS A 328 9.45 -12.92 -12.73
C LYS A 328 9.31 -14.28 -13.41
N SER A 329 10.24 -15.21 -13.19
CA SER A 329 10.17 -16.57 -13.71
C SER A 329 9.09 -17.42 -13.04
N GLN A 330 8.70 -17.06 -11.82
CA GLN A 330 7.67 -17.74 -11.03
C GLN A 330 6.30 -17.06 -11.13
N ALA A 331 6.23 -15.90 -11.76
CA ALA A 331 4.97 -15.19 -11.97
C ALA A 331 4.00 -16.03 -12.82
N ILE A 332 2.70 -15.90 -12.55
CA ILE A 332 1.68 -16.61 -13.32
C ILE A 332 1.65 -16.09 -14.76
N ARG A 333 1.96 -16.96 -15.70
CA ARG A 333 1.86 -16.74 -17.15
C ARG A 333 0.84 -17.64 -17.83
N ASP A 334 0.34 -18.65 -17.13
CA ASP A 334 -0.69 -19.53 -17.63
C ASP A 334 -2.04 -18.80 -17.63
N CYS A 335 -2.51 -18.47 -18.83
CA CYS A 335 -3.78 -17.75 -19.03
C CYS A 335 -4.97 -18.54 -18.50
N ALA A 336 -4.92 -19.89 -18.51
CA ALA A 336 -6.00 -20.75 -18.03
C ALA A 336 -6.26 -20.60 -16.52
N LYS A 337 -5.27 -20.16 -15.75
CA LYS A 337 -5.45 -19.87 -14.32
C LYS A 337 -6.55 -18.84 -14.04
N CYS A 338 -6.80 -17.94 -15.01
CA CYS A 338 -7.84 -16.93 -14.92
C CYS A 338 -8.90 -17.09 -16.03
N HIS A 339 -8.51 -17.51 -17.24
CA HIS A 339 -9.37 -17.53 -18.43
C HIS A 339 -9.98 -18.91 -18.70
N GLN A 340 -10.37 -19.62 -17.65
CA GLN A 340 -11.16 -20.87 -17.75
C GLN A 340 -12.45 -20.75 -16.96
N GLN A 341 -13.46 -21.52 -17.33
CA GLN A 341 -14.73 -21.54 -16.61
C GLN A 341 -14.52 -22.02 -15.17
N GLY A 342 -15.06 -21.28 -14.18
CA GLY A 342 -14.92 -21.62 -12.77
C GLY A 342 -13.54 -21.40 -12.17
N ALA A 343 -12.70 -20.57 -12.83
CA ALA A 343 -11.36 -20.25 -12.32
C ALA A 343 -11.40 -19.71 -10.88
N ASP A 344 -10.52 -20.24 -10.01
CA ASP A 344 -10.45 -19.90 -8.58
C ASP A 344 -10.41 -18.40 -8.27
N PRO A 345 -9.67 -17.55 -9.04
CA PRO A 345 -9.62 -16.13 -8.78
C PRO A 345 -10.97 -15.41 -8.77
N PHE A 346 -11.98 -15.97 -9.43
CA PHE A 346 -13.32 -15.40 -9.57
C PHE A 346 -14.36 -16.03 -8.64
N GLN A 347 -13.95 -16.96 -7.76
CA GLN A 347 -14.87 -17.62 -6.81
C GLN A 347 -15.05 -16.80 -5.52
N SER A 348 -14.18 -15.85 -5.23
CA SER A 348 -14.32 -14.94 -4.09
C SER A 348 -14.58 -13.52 -4.62
N VAL A 349 -15.75 -12.98 -4.32
CA VAL A 349 -16.17 -11.67 -4.79
C VAL A 349 -16.60 -10.80 -3.61
N THR A 350 -16.17 -9.55 -3.61
CA THR A 350 -16.59 -8.54 -2.64
C THR A 350 -17.04 -7.28 -3.37
N VAL A 351 -17.97 -6.55 -2.75
CA VAL A 351 -18.34 -5.20 -3.17
C VAL A 351 -17.79 -4.22 -2.14
N SER A 352 -17.23 -3.10 -2.55
CA SER A 352 -16.60 -2.17 -1.63
C SER A 352 -16.80 -0.70 -1.96
N ILE A 353 -16.82 0.11 -0.91
CA ILE A 353 -16.70 1.56 -0.94
C ILE A 353 -15.51 2.01 -0.09
N VAL A 354 -15.22 3.30 -0.07
CA VAL A 354 -14.21 3.90 0.81
C VAL A 354 -14.89 4.30 2.13
N GLY A 355 -14.41 3.78 3.24
CA GLY A 355 -14.85 4.21 4.57
C GLY A 355 -14.35 5.63 4.92
N PRO A 356 -14.88 6.24 5.99
CA PRO A 356 -14.51 7.59 6.42
C PRO A 356 -13.01 7.74 6.74
N ASP A 357 -12.39 6.65 7.17
CA ASP A 357 -10.97 6.54 7.50
C ASP A 357 -10.08 6.17 6.30
N GLY A 358 -10.68 6.08 5.10
CA GLY A 358 -10.01 5.64 3.88
C GLY A 358 -9.83 4.12 3.76
N ARG A 359 -10.23 3.32 4.76
CA ARG A 359 -10.26 1.85 4.64
C ARG A 359 -11.42 1.38 3.77
N PRO A 360 -11.28 0.22 3.09
CA PRO A 360 -12.42 -0.34 2.37
C PRO A 360 -13.44 -0.91 3.34
N VAL A 361 -14.67 -0.47 3.20
CA VAL A 361 -15.84 -1.18 3.74
C VAL A 361 -16.25 -2.20 2.69
N ARG A 362 -16.27 -3.48 3.05
CA ARG A 362 -16.50 -4.59 2.11
C ARG A 362 -17.70 -5.41 2.53
N TYR A 363 -18.45 -5.85 1.53
CA TYR A 363 -19.53 -6.82 1.70
C TYR A 363 -19.35 -7.98 0.71
N GLY A 364 -19.64 -9.21 1.14
CA GLY A 364 -19.53 -10.39 0.31
C GLY A 364 -20.54 -10.38 -0.84
N ALA A 365 -20.13 -10.87 -2.01
CA ALA A 365 -21.02 -11.08 -3.14
C ALA A 365 -20.82 -12.48 -3.72
N LYS A 366 -21.86 -13.01 -4.35
CA LYS A 366 -21.81 -14.32 -5.00
C LYS A 366 -21.05 -14.21 -6.33
N PRO A 367 -20.28 -15.23 -6.72
CA PRO A 367 -19.55 -15.25 -7.99
C PRO A 367 -20.43 -15.00 -9.22
N GLU A 368 -21.71 -15.38 -9.13
CA GLU A 368 -22.68 -15.20 -10.23
C GLU A 368 -22.88 -13.74 -10.65
N VAL A 369 -22.56 -12.78 -9.77
CA VAL A 369 -22.64 -11.35 -10.14
C VAL A 369 -21.71 -10.98 -11.27
N LEU A 370 -20.61 -11.72 -11.47
CA LEU A 370 -19.63 -11.47 -12.53
C LEU A 370 -20.10 -11.90 -13.93
N HIS A 371 -21.14 -12.73 -14.03
CA HIS A 371 -21.68 -13.25 -15.31
C HIS A 371 -23.20 -13.08 -15.45
N SER A 372 -23.78 -12.25 -14.63
CA SER A 372 -25.19 -11.91 -14.74
C SER A 372 -25.40 -10.77 -15.74
N MET A 373 -26.41 -10.89 -16.60
CA MET A 373 -26.85 -9.81 -17.49
C MET A 373 -27.17 -8.51 -16.70
N ILE A 374 -27.70 -8.67 -15.48
CA ILE A 374 -28.05 -7.54 -14.61
C ILE A 374 -26.82 -6.76 -14.14
N SER A 375 -25.67 -7.42 -14.08
CA SER A 375 -24.40 -6.83 -13.67
C SER A 375 -23.61 -6.22 -14.82
N VAL A 376 -23.88 -6.60 -16.06
CA VAL A 376 -23.13 -6.13 -17.25
C VAL A 376 -23.14 -4.62 -17.39
N ASP A 377 -24.29 -4.01 -17.19
CA ASP A 377 -24.44 -2.56 -17.28
C ASP A 377 -23.71 -1.83 -16.14
N SER A 378 -23.48 -2.53 -15.03
CA SER A 378 -22.91 -1.96 -13.79
C SER A 378 -21.41 -2.23 -13.66
N VAL A 379 -20.90 -3.34 -14.21
CA VAL A 379 -19.49 -3.74 -14.09
C VAL A 379 -18.71 -3.31 -15.33
N GLY A 380 -18.36 -2.02 -15.37
CA GLY A 380 -17.63 -1.46 -16.50
C GLY A 380 -16.21 -2.02 -16.63
N GLY A 381 -15.88 -2.51 -17.84
CA GLY A 381 -14.51 -2.86 -18.24
C GLY A 381 -13.89 -4.10 -17.59
N PHE A 382 -14.60 -4.82 -16.71
CA PHE A 382 -14.13 -6.05 -16.11
C PHE A 382 -14.83 -7.26 -16.72
N TYR A 383 -14.21 -7.88 -17.69
CA TYR A 383 -14.70 -9.08 -18.34
C TYR A 383 -13.54 -10.04 -18.60
N ALA A 384 -13.61 -11.25 -18.06
CA ALA A 384 -12.64 -12.31 -18.30
C ALA A 384 -13.29 -13.50 -18.97
N ILE A 385 -12.79 -13.88 -20.16
CA ILE A 385 -13.27 -15.04 -20.91
C ILE A 385 -13.15 -16.29 -20.01
N GLY A 386 -14.26 -16.98 -19.81
CA GLY A 386 -14.34 -18.19 -18.98
C GLY A 386 -14.66 -17.90 -17.50
N GLY A 387 -14.12 -16.85 -16.88
CA GLY A 387 -14.39 -16.46 -15.50
C GLY A 387 -15.64 -15.60 -15.34
N THR A 388 -15.87 -14.70 -16.31
CA THR A 388 -17.00 -13.75 -16.31
C THR A 388 -17.89 -13.90 -17.57
N ARG A 389 -17.86 -15.05 -18.20
CA ARG A 389 -18.55 -15.33 -19.47
C ARG A 389 -20.08 -15.32 -19.30
N ILE A 390 -20.76 -14.55 -20.13
CA ILE A 390 -22.21 -14.47 -20.21
C ILE A 390 -22.70 -15.34 -21.35
N LYS A 391 -23.20 -16.54 -21.03
CA LYS A 391 -23.64 -17.53 -22.02
C LYS A 391 -24.65 -16.99 -23.04
N LEU A 392 -25.52 -16.07 -22.60
CA LEU A 392 -26.50 -15.46 -23.50
C LEU A 392 -25.86 -14.61 -24.60
N LEU A 393 -24.81 -13.85 -24.29
CA LEU A 393 -24.08 -13.04 -25.27
C LEU A 393 -23.36 -13.94 -26.29
N ASP A 394 -22.85 -15.10 -25.86
CA ASP A 394 -22.22 -16.06 -26.74
C ASP A 394 -23.26 -16.64 -27.74
N TRP A 395 -24.46 -16.94 -27.26
CA TRP A 395 -25.56 -17.41 -28.13
C TRP A 395 -26.01 -16.32 -29.10
N LEU A 396 -26.14 -15.07 -28.67
CA LEU A 396 -26.46 -13.94 -29.52
C LEU A 396 -25.38 -13.71 -30.58
N LEU A 397 -24.11 -13.82 -30.20
CA LEU A 397 -22.99 -13.73 -31.15
C LEU A 397 -23.02 -14.87 -32.17
N ALA A 398 -23.26 -16.11 -31.69
CA ALA A 398 -23.38 -17.26 -32.60
C ALA A 398 -24.54 -17.09 -33.61
N LEU A 399 -25.70 -16.61 -33.15
CA LEU A 399 -26.85 -16.31 -34.03
C LEU A 399 -26.53 -15.19 -35.03
N ALA A 400 -25.84 -14.13 -34.56
CA ALA A 400 -25.42 -13.05 -35.47
C ALA A 400 -24.44 -13.52 -36.53
N LEU A 401 -23.48 -14.36 -36.19
CA LEU A 401 -22.54 -14.96 -37.13
C LEU A 401 -23.24 -15.92 -38.10
N LEU A 402 -24.15 -16.78 -37.60
CA LEU A 402 -24.95 -17.66 -38.45
C LEU A 402 -25.83 -16.87 -39.44
N GLY A 403 -26.47 -15.80 -39.00
CA GLY A 403 -27.23 -14.91 -39.83
C GLY A 403 -26.35 -14.15 -40.84
N GLY A 404 -25.26 -13.57 -40.36
CA GLY A 404 -24.32 -12.80 -41.18
C GLY A 404 -23.66 -13.61 -42.31
N VAL A 405 -23.40 -14.91 -42.07
CA VAL A 405 -22.82 -15.82 -43.09
C VAL A 405 -23.91 -16.60 -43.80
N GLY A 406 -24.94 -17.06 -43.12
CA GLY A 406 -25.98 -17.92 -43.64
C GLY A 406 -26.86 -17.22 -44.68
N VAL A 407 -27.22 -15.95 -44.48
CA VAL A 407 -28.05 -15.19 -45.42
C VAL A 407 -27.34 -14.97 -46.76
N PRO A 408 -26.08 -14.49 -46.81
CA PRO A 408 -25.36 -14.38 -48.10
C PRO A 408 -25.17 -15.71 -48.80
N LEU A 409 -24.80 -16.79 -48.06
CA LEU A 409 -24.64 -18.12 -48.64
C LEU A 409 -25.97 -18.67 -49.15
N GLY A 410 -27.06 -18.51 -48.41
CA GLY A 410 -28.41 -18.88 -48.83
C GLY A 410 -28.81 -18.16 -50.12
N HIS A 411 -28.58 -16.84 -50.17
CA HIS A 411 -28.86 -16.04 -51.35
C HIS A 411 -28.03 -16.49 -52.56
N LEU A 412 -26.73 -16.73 -52.37
CA LEU A 412 -25.88 -17.25 -53.47
C LEU A 412 -26.31 -18.63 -53.94
N THR A 413 -26.70 -19.51 -53.03
CA THR A 413 -27.18 -20.85 -53.34
C THR A 413 -28.50 -20.80 -54.15
N VAL A 414 -29.47 -20.01 -53.69
CA VAL A 414 -30.74 -19.82 -54.41
C VAL A 414 -30.49 -19.22 -55.79
N ASN A 415 -29.66 -18.20 -55.89
CA ASN A 415 -29.32 -17.58 -57.14
C ASN A 415 -28.63 -18.54 -58.14
N TRP A 416 -27.72 -19.41 -57.59
CA TRP A 416 -27.07 -20.45 -58.36
C TRP A 416 -28.08 -21.51 -58.84
N LEU A 417 -29.00 -21.97 -57.96
CA LEU A 417 -30.07 -22.93 -58.35
C LEU A 417 -30.98 -22.35 -59.41
N VAL A 418 -31.46 -21.11 -59.23
CA VAL A 418 -32.33 -20.45 -60.24
C VAL A 418 -31.64 -20.37 -61.58
N ARG A 419 -30.38 -19.95 -61.63
CA ARG A 419 -29.61 -19.90 -62.87
C ARG A 419 -29.42 -21.27 -63.47
N ARG A 420 -29.25 -22.32 -62.71
CA ARG A 420 -29.09 -23.70 -63.17
C ARG A 420 -30.42 -24.27 -63.74
N TYR A 421 -31.53 -23.96 -63.04
CA TYR A 421 -32.88 -24.35 -63.56
C TYR A 421 -33.28 -23.57 -64.80
N ALA A 422 -33.02 -22.28 -64.86
CA ALA A 422 -33.31 -21.47 -66.06
C ALA A 422 -32.54 -21.96 -67.29
N LYS A 423 -31.27 -22.37 -67.10
CA LYS A 423 -30.49 -23.02 -68.18
C LYS A 423 -31.07 -24.38 -68.67
N LYS A 424 -31.74 -25.11 -67.77
CA LYS A 424 -32.30 -26.41 -68.08
C LYS A 424 -33.64 -26.29 -68.80
N ILE A 425 -34.41 -25.25 -68.51
CA ILE A 425 -35.72 -24.97 -69.20
C ILE A 425 -35.51 -24.28 -70.54
N GLY A 426 -34.50 -23.38 -70.64
CA GLY A 426 -34.23 -22.70 -71.94
C GLY A 426 -33.42 -23.52 -72.93
N GLY A 427 -32.95 -24.74 -72.59
CA GLY A 427 -32.24 -25.66 -73.48
C GLY A 427 -33.12 -26.63 -74.19
N ASP A 428 -34.43 -26.69 -73.91
CA ASP A 428 -35.41 -27.57 -74.61
C ASP A 428 -36.23 -26.87 -75.71
N GLU A 429 -35.96 -25.56 -75.97
CA GLU A 429 -36.64 -24.84 -77.04
C GLU A 429 -35.82 -24.75 -78.36
N ASP A 430 -34.60 -25.28 -78.41
CA ASP A 430 -33.74 -25.25 -79.60
C ASP A 430 -33.40 -26.68 -80.10
N SER A 431 -34.33 -27.67 -80.01
CA SER A 431 -34.17 -29.00 -80.61
C SER A 431 -35.34 -29.39 -81.51
#